data_8e942f8cc34281e8cc6ef95dcf7c7148
#
_entry.id   8e942f8cc34281e8cc6ef95dcf7c7148
#
_cell.length_a   1.000
_cell.length_b   1.000
_cell.length_c   1.000
_cell.angle_alpha   90.00
_cell.angle_beta   90.00
_cell.angle_gamma   90.00
#
_symmetry.space_group_name_H-M   'P 1'
#
loop_
_entity.id
_entity.type
_entity.pdbx_description
1 polymer ?
#
loop_
_entity_poly.entity_id
_entity_poly.type
_entity_poly.pdbx_seq_one_letter_code
_entity_poly.pdbx_strand_id
1 'polypeptide(L)'
;MSPEKELKKVTTNTIQKMKLAGEKISMITAYDFSFATLFDAAGIDIILVGDSASNVMAGHATTLPITLDQMIYHAQSVVRARERSLIVVDIPFGYYQSNSEIALASAIKIMKESGGHTVKLEGGEEVIDSVKKIVSAGIPVMGHLGLTPQSINKFGTYVVRATDEIEANKLRKDALLLQEAGCFAIVLEKIPAELAKEVSESLTIPTIGIGAGGDCDGQVLVMHDMLGINTEFKPRFLRRYLNLDEQITVAIKQYIKDVKSRDFPNESESY
;
A
#
# COMPACT_ATOMS: atom_id res chain seq x y z
N MET A 1 10.20 6.13 36.89
CA MET A 1 10.04 6.38 35.45
C MET A 1 10.78 5.28 34.74
N SER A 2 10.05 4.33 34.10
CA SER A 2 10.67 3.32 33.24
C SER A 2 11.29 4.05 32.03
N PRO A 3 12.48 3.65 31.54
CA PRO A 3 13.04 4.23 30.34
C PRO A 3 12.04 3.99 29.20
N GLU A 4 11.59 5.08 28.55
CA GLU A 4 10.84 4.97 27.30
C GLU A 4 11.69 4.12 26.35
N LYS A 5 11.13 2.97 25.96
CA LYS A 5 11.78 2.10 25.00
C LYS A 5 11.74 2.85 23.68
N GLU A 6 12.88 3.38 23.27
CA GLU A 6 13.02 4.10 21.99
C GLU A 6 12.48 3.19 20.88
N LEU A 7 11.35 3.58 20.30
CA LEU A 7 10.66 2.81 19.25
C LEU A 7 11.60 2.73 18.04
N LYS A 8 12.13 1.53 17.78
CA LYS A 8 13.07 1.30 16.68
C LYS A 8 12.37 1.52 15.34
N LYS A 9 12.78 2.56 14.61
CA LYS A 9 12.23 2.91 13.29
C LYS A 9 12.43 1.79 12.29
N VAL A 10 11.40 1.49 11.51
CA VAL A 10 11.47 0.58 10.37
C VAL A 10 12.02 1.32 9.16
N THR A 11 13.02 0.72 8.53
CA THR A 11 13.70 1.23 7.34
C THR A 11 13.73 0.16 6.27
N THR A 12 14.12 0.48 5.05
CA THR A 12 14.34 -0.51 3.98
C THR A 12 15.33 -1.60 4.40
N ASN A 13 16.37 -1.25 5.16
CA ASN A 13 17.31 -2.22 5.73
C ASN A 13 16.67 -3.11 6.80
N THR A 14 15.72 -2.59 7.60
CA THR A 14 14.96 -3.41 8.55
C THR A 14 14.14 -4.46 7.80
N ILE A 15 13.44 -4.07 6.75
CA ILE A 15 12.61 -4.96 5.91
C ILE A 15 13.48 -6.06 5.27
N GLN A 16 14.66 -5.70 4.77
CA GLN A 16 15.61 -6.68 4.23
C GLN A 16 16.08 -7.68 5.31
N LYS A 17 16.36 -7.22 6.52
CA LYS A 17 16.74 -8.10 7.64
C LYS A 17 15.62 -9.03 8.06
N MET A 18 14.36 -8.59 8.03
CA MET A 18 13.20 -9.44 8.31
C MET A 18 13.13 -10.61 7.33
N LYS A 19 13.30 -10.38 6.02
CA LYS A 19 13.38 -11.47 5.03
C LYS A 19 14.50 -12.46 5.39
N LEU A 20 15.71 -11.98 5.64
CA LEU A 20 16.85 -12.83 5.97
C LEU A 20 16.63 -13.67 7.24
N ALA A 21 15.85 -13.15 8.19
CA ALA A 21 15.50 -13.83 9.43
C ALA A 21 14.26 -14.74 9.30
N GLY A 22 13.58 -14.76 8.14
CA GLY A 22 12.30 -15.46 7.97
C GLY A 22 11.13 -14.82 8.72
N GLU A 23 11.29 -13.57 9.18
CA GLU A 23 10.25 -12.80 9.85
C GLU A 23 9.29 -12.18 8.83
N LYS A 24 7.98 -12.39 9.02
CA LYS A 24 6.97 -11.89 8.07
C LYS A 24 6.74 -10.38 8.25
N ILE A 25 6.64 -9.68 7.13
CA ILE A 25 6.45 -8.24 7.04
C ILE A 25 4.96 -7.92 6.96
N SER A 26 4.48 -7.09 7.85
CA SER A 26 3.10 -6.61 7.86
C SER A 26 2.98 -5.24 7.18
N MET A 27 2.07 -5.12 6.22
CA MET A 27 1.83 -3.89 5.49
C MET A 27 0.34 -3.61 5.38
N ILE A 28 -0.07 -2.35 5.48
CA ILE A 28 -1.46 -1.91 5.35
C ILE A 28 -1.51 -0.57 4.64
N THR A 29 -2.60 -0.29 3.91
CA THR A 29 -2.80 1.07 3.37
C THR A 29 -3.31 2.01 4.46
N ALA A 30 -2.95 3.30 4.38
CA ALA A 30 -3.60 4.39 5.12
C ALA A 30 -3.55 5.68 4.30
N TYR A 31 -4.51 6.57 4.57
CA TYR A 31 -4.71 7.77 3.75
C TYR A 31 -4.92 9.05 4.58
N ASP A 32 -5.00 8.92 5.90
CA ASP A 32 -5.22 10.01 6.84
C ASP A 32 -4.43 9.85 8.14
N PHE A 33 -4.42 10.91 8.93
CA PHE A 33 -3.69 10.98 10.18
C PHE A 33 -4.21 10.01 11.24
N SER A 34 -5.53 9.90 11.39
CA SER A 34 -6.15 9.15 12.49
C SER A 34 -5.90 7.66 12.38
N PHE A 35 -6.18 7.07 11.21
CA PHE A 35 -5.92 5.66 10.98
C PHE A 35 -4.43 5.34 10.98
N ALA A 36 -3.59 6.21 10.40
CA ALA A 36 -2.14 6.00 10.42
C ALA A 36 -1.58 5.99 11.86
N THR A 37 -2.08 6.86 12.75
CA THR A 37 -1.70 6.85 14.17
C THR A 37 -2.05 5.52 14.84
N LEU A 38 -3.26 5.00 14.59
CA LEU A 38 -3.70 3.71 15.16
C LEU A 38 -2.84 2.55 14.66
N PHE A 39 -2.52 2.52 13.36
CA PHE A 39 -1.74 1.45 12.76
C PHE A 39 -0.28 1.47 13.20
N ASP A 40 0.33 2.65 13.26
CA ASP A 40 1.71 2.81 13.74
C ASP A 40 1.83 2.39 15.22
N ALA A 41 0.89 2.81 16.06
CA ALA A 41 0.81 2.42 17.47
C ALA A 41 0.56 0.90 17.65
N ALA A 42 -0.17 0.27 16.73
CA ALA A 42 -0.38 -1.18 16.72
C ALA A 42 0.88 -1.96 16.30
N GLY A 43 1.92 -1.29 15.78
CA GLY A 43 3.19 -1.90 15.43
C GLY A 43 3.30 -2.41 14.00
N ILE A 44 2.48 -1.91 13.06
CA ILE A 44 2.61 -2.24 11.63
C ILE A 44 4.01 -1.90 11.11
N ASP A 45 4.57 -2.70 10.21
CA ASP A 45 5.93 -2.46 9.72
C ASP A 45 5.94 -1.43 8.59
N ILE A 46 4.99 -1.52 7.67
CA ILE A 46 4.89 -0.63 6.50
C ILE A 46 3.48 -0.05 6.43
N ILE A 47 3.39 1.26 6.21
CA ILE A 47 2.15 1.93 5.79
C ILE A 47 2.30 2.36 4.34
N LEU A 48 1.36 1.91 3.50
CA LEU A 48 1.26 2.28 2.10
C LEU A 48 0.25 3.42 1.92
N VAL A 49 0.70 4.54 1.42
CA VAL A 49 -0.20 5.54 0.84
C VAL A 49 -0.45 5.13 -0.61
N GLY A 50 -1.47 4.29 -0.79
CA GLY A 50 -1.78 3.68 -2.07
C GLY A 50 -2.65 4.57 -2.96
N ASP A 51 -2.49 4.45 -4.28
CA ASP A 51 -3.39 5.08 -5.26
C ASP A 51 -4.82 4.52 -5.21
N SER A 52 -5.03 3.40 -4.52
CA SER A 52 -6.33 2.90 -4.07
C SER A 52 -7.16 3.95 -3.29
N ALA A 53 -6.53 5.04 -2.80
CA ALA A 53 -7.25 6.24 -2.31
C ALA A 53 -8.25 6.77 -3.35
N SER A 54 -7.97 6.65 -4.63
CA SER A 54 -8.91 6.98 -5.72
C SER A 54 -10.25 6.25 -5.56
N ASN A 55 -10.21 4.96 -5.21
CA ASN A 55 -11.41 4.16 -5.03
C ASN A 55 -12.06 4.40 -3.66
N VAL A 56 -11.29 4.21 -2.58
CA VAL A 56 -11.85 4.10 -1.22
C VAL A 56 -12.04 5.45 -0.51
N MET A 57 -11.36 6.51 -0.94
CA MET A 57 -11.49 7.86 -0.39
C MET A 57 -12.29 8.78 -1.32
N ALA A 58 -12.05 8.71 -2.64
CA ALA A 58 -12.69 9.58 -3.62
C ALA A 58 -13.88 8.93 -4.35
N GLY A 59 -14.12 7.61 -4.21
CA GLY A 59 -15.25 6.90 -4.80
C GLY A 59 -15.15 6.69 -6.31
N HIS A 60 -13.96 6.79 -6.89
CA HIS A 60 -13.75 6.51 -8.31
C HIS A 60 -13.77 5.00 -8.61
N ALA A 61 -14.15 4.63 -9.83
CA ALA A 61 -14.19 3.23 -10.27
C ALA A 61 -12.81 2.58 -10.41
N THR A 62 -11.76 3.38 -10.62
CA THR A 62 -10.38 2.90 -10.82
C THR A 62 -9.39 3.78 -10.05
N THR A 63 -8.12 3.35 -9.98
CA THR A 63 -7.03 4.13 -9.38
C THR A 63 -6.54 5.28 -10.29
N LEU A 64 -6.92 5.28 -11.58
CA LEU A 64 -6.38 6.19 -12.61
C LEU A 64 -6.63 7.69 -12.35
N PRO A 65 -7.78 8.14 -11.80
CA PRO A 65 -8.06 9.56 -11.67
C PRO A 65 -7.25 10.30 -10.62
N ILE A 66 -6.67 9.61 -9.63
CA ILE A 66 -5.96 10.29 -8.55
C ILE A 66 -4.72 11.02 -9.06
N THR A 67 -4.54 12.25 -8.61
CA THR A 67 -3.41 13.09 -9.03
C THR A 67 -2.21 12.96 -8.06
N LEU A 68 -1.03 13.39 -8.52
CA LEU A 68 0.18 13.44 -7.69
C LEU A 68 -0.02 14.33 -6.46
N ASP A 69 -0.69 15.48 -6.59
CA ASP A 69 -0.93 16.39 -5.48
C ASP A 69 -1.88 15.81 -4.44
N GLN A 70 -2.89 15.04 -4.86
CA GLN A 70 -3.76 14.29 -3.94
C GLN A 70 -2.98 13.20 -3.19
N MET A 71 -2.11 12.47 -3.88
CA MET A 71 -1.23 11.49 -3.24
C MET A 71 -0.30 12.14 -2.20
N ILE A 72 0.26 13.29 -2.53
CA ILE A 72 1.10 14.08 -1.60
C ILE A 72 0.29 14.52 -0.39
N TYR A 73 -0.94 15.00 -0.56
CA TYR A 73 -1.83 15.38 0.54
C TYR A 73 -2.09 14.22 1.52
N HIS A 74 -2.43 13.04 1.00
CA HIS A 74 -2.60 11.84 1.82
C HIS A 74 -1.30 11.44 2.52
N ALA A 75 -0.19 11.45 1.79
CA ALA A 75 1.12 11.10 2.32
C ALA A 75 1.56 12.05 3.45
N GLN A 76 1.34 13.35 3.32
CA GLN A 76 1.61 14.34 4.39
C GLN A 76 0.84 14.00 5.68
N SER A 77 -0.41 13.58 5.54
CA SER A 77 -1.27 13.22 6.68
C SER A 77 -0.74 11.98 7.39
N VAL A 78 -0.38 10.95 6.64
CA VAL A 78 0.17 9.70 7.15
C VAL A 78 1.56 9.90 7.78
N VAL A 79 2.43 10.68 7.14
CA VAL A 79 3.80 10.95 7.64
C VAL A 79 3.77 11.67 8.99
N ARG A 80 2.85 12.62 9.19
CA ARG A 80 2.70 13.32 10.49
C ARG A 80 2.26 12.40 11.63
N ALA A 81 1.55 11.32 11.31
CA ALA A 81 1.04 10.37 12.31
C ALA A 81 2.08 9.33 12.73
N ARG A 82 3.13 9.13 11.91
CA ARG A 82 4.03 8.01 12.03
C ARG A 82 5.17 8.30 12.99
N GLU A 83 5.48 7.35 13.88
CA GLU A 83 6.66 7.35 14.76
C GLU A 83 7.66 6.25 14.36
N ARG A 84 7.17 5.07 13.96
CA ARG A 84 7.95 3.85 13.73
C ARG A 84 7.95 3.36 12.29
N SER A 85 6.79 3.19 11.67
CA SER A 85 6.60 2.45 10.40
C SER A 85 7.33 3.07 9.20
N LEU A 86 7.67 2.24 8.23
CA LEU A 86 8.18 2.68 6.93
C LEU A 86 7.00 3.19 6.08
N ILE A 87 7.08 4.39 5.54
CA ILE A 87 6.06 4.95 4.65
C ILE A 87 6.45 4.77 3.20
N VAL A 88 5.59 4.08 2.45
CA VAL A 88 5.68 3.90 1.00
C VAL A 88 4.58 4.73 0.35
N VAL A 89 4.89 5.49 -0.70
CA VAL A 89 3.92 6.32 -1.42
C VAL A 89 3.86 5.89 -2.88
N ASP A 90 2.65 5.60 -3.38
CA ASP A 90 2.47 5.29 -4.79
C ASP A 90 2.70 6.51 -5.68
N ILE A 91 3.45 6.31 -6.77
CA ILE A 91 3.45 7.26 -7.88
C ILE A 91 2.20 6.96 -8.72
N PRO A 92 1.22 7.87 -8.84
CA PRO A 92 -0.02 7.58 -9.54
C PRO A 92 0.17 7.48 -11.05
N PHE A 93 -0.83 6.93 -11.73
CA PHE A 93 -0.84 6.77 -13.19
C PHE A 93 -0.59 8.11 -13.90
N GLY A 94 0.24 8.06 -14.97
CA GLY A 94 0.60 9.23 -15.80
C GLY A 94 1.86 9.96 -15.31
N TYR A 95 2.38 9.66 -14.13
CA TYR A 95 3.50 10.37 -13.53
C TYR A 95 4.84 9.62 -13.58
N TYR A 96 4.91 8.44 -14.23
CA TYR A 96 6.18 7.69 -14.40
C TYR A 96 6.25 6.86 -15.69
N GLN A 97 5.11 6.65 -16.39
CA GLN A 97 5.05 5.78 -17.57
C GLN A 97 5.64 6.43 -18.82
N SER A 98 5.61 7.75 -18.92
CA SER A 98 6.00 8.46 -20.15
C SER A 98 7.52 8.52 -20.38
N ASN A 99 8.30 8.74 -19.32
CA ASN A 99 9.77 8.69 -19.35
C ASN A 99 10.38 8.76 -17.94
N SER A 100 11.66 8.43 -17.83
CA SER A 100 12.36 8.37 -16.54
C SER A 100 12.61 9.75 -15.89
N GLU A 101 12.64 10.85 -16.64
CA GLU A 101 12.82 12.20 -16.10
C GLU A 101 11.54 12.66 -15.35
N ILE A 102 10.37 12.40 -15.94
CA ILE A 102 9.08 12.67 -15.27
C ILE A 102 8.92 11.78 -14.03
N ALA A 103 9.31 10.51 -14.13
CA ALA A 103 9.28 9.59 -12.98
C ALA A 103 10.15 10.10 -11.82
N LEU A 104 11.38 10.53 -12.11
CA LEU A 104 12.28 11.11 -11.11
C LEU A 104 11.72 12.40 -10.52
N ALA A 105 11.21 13.31 -11.34
CA ALA A 105 10.63 14.57 -10.88
C ALA A 105 9.44 14.32 -9.94
N SER A 106 8.57 13.35 -10.29
CA SER A 106 7.43 12.94 -9.46
C SER A 106 7.88 12.34 -8.12
N ALA A 107 8.87 11.45 -8.14
CA ALA A 107 9.44 10.86 -6.94
C ALA A 107 10.06 11.93 -6.02
N ILE A 108 10.85 12.85 -6.57
CA ILE A 108 11.45 13.98 -5.82
C ILE A 108 10.35 14.84 -5.20
N LYS A 109 9.28 15.15 -5.94
CA LYS A 109 8.16 15.95 -5.44
C LYS A 109 7.47 15.25 -4.27
N ILE A 110 7.17 13.95 -4.38
CA ILE A 110 6.60 13.15 -3.27
C ILE A 110 7.52 13.24 -2.04
N MET A 111 8.81 12.91 -2.19
CA MET A 111 9.76 12.88 -1.07
C MET A 111 9.87 14.23 -0.36
N LYS A 112 10.01 15.32 -1.13
CA LYS A 112 10.20 16.67 -0.58
C LYS A 112 8.96 17.25 0.07
N GLU A 113 7.80 17.06 -0.54
CA GLU A 113 6.57 17.71 -0.10
C GLU A 113 5.80 16.90 0.94
N SER A 114 5.90 15.56 0.91
CA SER A 114 5.21 14.72 1.88
C SER A 114 6.07 14.26 3.05
N GLY A 115 7.40 14.17 2.87
CA GLY A 115 8.28 13.53 3.83
C GLY A 115 8.19 11.99 3.83
N GLY A 116 7.57 11.38 2.80
CA GLY A 116 7.56 9.94 2.59
C GLY A 116 8.97 9.36 2.50
N HIS A 117 9.12 8.05 2.75
CA HIS A 117 10.46 7.44 2.83
C HIS A 117 10.85 6.72 1.54
N THR A 118 9.89 6.21 0.81
CA THR A 118 10.06 5.40 -0.38
C THR A 118 8.90 5.64 -1.34
N VAL A 119 9.08 5.30 -2.60
CA VAL A 119 7.99 5.33 -3.59
C VAL A 119 7.69 3.93 -4.13
N LYS A 120 6.45 3.71 -4.61
CA LYS A 120 6.07 2.49 -5.32
C LYS A 120 5.57 2.84 -6.72
N LEU A 121 5.86 1.97 -7.68
CA LEU A 121 5.35 2.06 -9.05
C LEU A 121 5.08 0.67 -9.63
N GLU A 122 4.20 0.61 -10.61
CA GLU A 122 3.70 -0.62 -11.21
C GLU A 122 4.34 -0.88 -12.57
N GLY A 123 4.65 -2.16 -12.83
CA GLY A 123 5.22 -2.65 -14.08
C GLY A 123 6.60 -3.29 -13.89
N GLY A 124 7.04 -3.98 -14.91
CA GLY A 124 8.33 -4.68 -14.99
C GLY A 124 9.28 -4.00 -15.97
N GLU A 125 9.66 -4.73 -17.03
CA GLU A 125 10.59 -4.25 -18.06
C GLU A 125 10.25 -2.85 -18.61
N GLU A 126 8.96 -2.53 -18.69
CA GLU A 126 8.46 -1.26 -19.24
C GLU A 126 8.85 -0.02 -18.41
N VAL A 127 9.15 -0.21 -17.12
CA VAL A 127 9.44 0.90 -16.18
C VAL A 127 10.85 0.85 -15.61
N ILE A 128 11.70 -0.07 -16.06
CA ILE A 128 13.05 -0.28 -15.51
C ILE A 128 13.92 0.98 -15.56
N ASP A 129 13.83 1.76 -16.64
CA ASP A 129 14.60 3.01 -16.77
C ASP A 129 14.15 4.05 -15.73
N SER A 130 12.84 4.12 -15.45
CA SER A 130 12.28 4.97 -14.41
C SER A 130 12.76 4.51 -13.02
N VAL A 131 12.74 3.20 -12.74
CA VAL A 131 13.24 2.63 -11.47
C VAL A 131 14.72 2.97 -11.28
N LYS A 132 15.58 2.66 -12.27
CA LYS A 132 17.02 2.94 -12.20
C LYS A 132 17.29 4.43 -11.96
N LYS A 133 16.56 5.30 -12.64
CA LYS A 133 16.73 6.75 -12.51
C LYS A 133 16.38 7.24 -11.10
N ILE A 134 15.28 6.77 -10.53
CA ILE A 134 14.84 7.13 -9.18
C ILE A 134 15.81 6.57 -8.13
N VAL A 135 16.21 5.29 -8.26
CA VAL A 135 17.17 4.66 -7.34
C VAL A 135 18.53 5.37 -7.37
N SER A 136 19.02 5.74 -8.56
CA SER A 136 20.30 6.44 -8.71
C SER A 136 20.31 7.83 -8.06
N ALA A 137 19.14 8.43 -7.87
CA ALA A 137 18.98 9.69 -7.14
C ALA A 137 18.89 9.51 -5.61
N GLY A 138 19.04 8.27 -5.10
CA GLY A 138 19.00 7.97 -3.67
C GLY A 138 17.59 7.75 -3.09
N ILE A 139 16.57 7.61 -3.94
CA ILE A 139 15.18 7.35 -3.50
C ILE A 139 14.90 5.85 -3.58
N PRO A 140 14.55 5.17 -2.46
CA PRO A 140 14.24 3.76 -2.48
C PRO A 140 12.94 3.49 -3.23
N VAL A 141 12.92 2.43 -4.05
CA VAL A 141 11.76 2.04 -4.89
C VAL A 141 11.24 0.67 -4.49
N MET A 142 9.93 0.54 -4.34
CA MET A 142 9.19 -0.71 -4.28
C MET A 142 8.57 -0.97 -5.66
N GLY A 143 8.81 -2.16 -6.25
CA GLY A 143 8.15 -2.59 -7.47
C GLY A 143 6.76 -3.15 -7.20
N HIS A 144 5.96 -3.31 -8.28
CA HIS A 144 4.65 -3.97 -8.19
C HIS A 144 4.35 -4.75 -9.47
N LEU A 145 4.14 -6.06 -9.33
CA LEU A 145 3.90 -7.01 -10.42
C LEU A 145 2.62 -7.82 -10.20
N GLY A 146 2.19 -8.49 -11.27
CA GLY A 146 0.97 -9.29 -11.30
C GLY A 146 -0.22 -8.48 -11.80
N LEU A 147 -1.30 -8.43 -11.06
CA LEU A 147 -2.37 -7.47 -11.33
C LEU A 147 -1.89 -6.09 -10.91
N THR A 148 -1.74 -5.21 -11.85
CA THR A 148 -1.39 -3.81 -11.64
C THR A 148 -2.62 -2.94 -11.91
N PRO A 149 -3.30 -2.39 -10.87
CA PRO A 149 -4.54 -1.63 -11.03
C PRO A 149 -4.45 -0.46 -12.01
N GLN A 150 -3.30 0.18 -12.12
CA GLN A 150 -3.06 1.25 -13.11
C GLN A 150 -3.13 0.75 -14.56
N SER A 151 -3.00 -0.55 -14.79
CA SER A 151 -3.12 -1.18 -16.12
C SER A 151 -4.52 -1.76 -16.38
N ILE A 152 -5.54 -1.41 -15.58
CA ILE A 152 -6.88 -2.02 -15.64
C ILE A 152 -7.51 -1.95 -17.04
N ASN A 153 -7.31 -0.86 -17.78
CA ASN A 153 -7.84 -0.72 -19.14
C ASN A 153 -7.15 -1.67 -20.14
N LYS A 154 -5.88 -2.01 -19.91
CA LYS A 154 -5.16 -3.04 -20.69
C LYS A 154 -5.67 -4.44 -20.36
N PHE A 155 -5.94 -4.72 -19.11
CA PHE A 155 -6.40 -6.04 -18.66
C PHE A 155 -7.90 -6.25 -18.88
N GLY A 156 -8.70 -5.20 -18.83
CA GLY A 156 -10.16 -5.25 -18.97
C GLY A 156 -10.90 -5.85 -17.77
N THR A 157 -10.19 -6.42 -16.80
CA THR A 157 -10.77 -7.11 -15.64
C THR A 157 -9.76 -7.26 -14.51
N TYR A 158 -10.27 -7.47 -13.28
CA TYR A 158 -9.48 -7.75 -12.07
C TYR A 158 -9.28 -9.25 -11.81
N VAL A 159 -9.08 -10.09 -12.85
CA VAL A 159 -8.81 -11.52 -12.70
C VAL A 159 -7.37 -11.79 -12.25
N VAL A 160 -7.13 -13.02 -11.79
CA VAL A 160 -5.78 -13.51 -11.45
C VAL A 160 -4.90 -13.46 -12.70
N ARG A 161 -3.69 -12.94 -12.57
CA ARG A 161 -2.69 -12.79 -13.63
C ARG A 161 -1.67 -13.93 -13.61
N ALA A 162 -0.89 -14.03 -14.66
CA ALA A 162 0.19 -15.03 -14.78
C ALA A 162 -0.30 -16.47 -14.55
N THR A 163 -1.48 -16.79 -15.05
CA THR A 163 -2.05 -18.15 -15.00
C THR A 163 -1.59 -19.01 -16.16
N ASP A 164 -1.07 -18.43 -17.23
CA ASP A 164 -0.41 -19.11 -18.32
C ASP A 164 1.11 -18.93 -18.27
N GLU A 165 1.84 -19.81 -18.98
CA GLU A 165 3.30 -19.86 -18.89
C GLU A 165 3.98 -18.62 -19.50
N ILE A 166 3.37 -17.94 -20.46
CA ILE A 166 3.93 -16.74 -21.10
C ILE A 166 3.95 -15.60 -20.08
N GLU A 167 2.81 -15.33 -19.44
CA GLU A 167 2.72 -14.30 -18.38
C GLU A 167 3.55 -14.69 -17.16
N ALA A 168 3.60 -15.98 -16.78
CA ALA A 168 4.40 -16.44 -15.66
C ALA A 168 5.91 -16.22 -15.91
N ASN A 169 6.40 -16.55 -17.09
CA ASN A 169 7.80 -16.31 -17.46
C ASN A 169 8.14 -14.82 -17.53
N LYS A 170 7.22 -14.00 -18.05
CA LYS A 170 7.40 -12.55 -18.01
C LYS A 170 7.50 -12.06 -16.58
N LEU A 171 6.64 -12.49 -15.67
CA LEU A 171 6.64 -12.08 -14.25
C LEU A 171 7.95 -12.47 -13.56
N ARG A 172 8.46 -13.69 -13.76
CA ARG A 172 9.77 -14.15 -13.25
C ARG A 172 10.90 -13.22 -13.74
N LYS A 173 10.94 -12.94 -15.04
CA LYS A 173 11.93 -12.04 -15.65
C LYS A 173 11.82 -10.63 -15.06
N ASP A 174 10.63 -10.08 -14.99
CA ASP A 174 10.39 -8.73 -14.50
C ASP A 174 10.77 -8.57 -13.02
N ALA A 175 10.53 -9.59 -12.20
CA ALA A 175 10.92 -9.60 -10.79
C ALA A 175 12.45 -9.50 -10.62
N LEU A 176 13.19 -10.25 -11.40
CA LEU A 176 14.67 -10.19 -11.42
C LEU A 176 15.16 -8.83 -11.92
N LEU A 177 14.58 -8.29 -13.00
CA LEU A 177 14.93 -6.98 -13.53
C LEU A 177 14.70 -5.86 -12.53
N LEU A 178 13.59 -5.89 -11.77
CA LEU A 178 13.30 -4.92 -10.72
C LEU A 178 14.31 -5.00 -9.57
N GLN A 179 14.69 -6.20 -9.17
CA GLN A 179 15.75 -6.39 -8.17
C GLN A 179 17.10 -5.84 -8.67
N GLU A 180 17.49 -6.17 -9.92
CA GLU A 180 18.72 -5.66 -10.53
C GLU A 180 18.73 -4.14 -10.71
N ALA A 181 17.56 -3.55 -10.96
CA ALA A 181 17.37 -2.12 -11.03
C ALA A 181 17.49 -1.40 -9.67
N GLY A 182 17.52 -2.18 -8.56
CA GLY A 182 17.72 -1.67 -7.20
C GLY A 182 16.45 -1.45 -6.39
N CYS A 183 15.33 -2.08 -6.77
CA CYS A 183 14.16 -2.11 -5.89
C CYS A 183 14.51 -2.77 -4.55
N PHE A 184 13.99 -2.21 -3.44
CA PHE A 184 14.22 -2.79 -2.11
C PHE A 184 13.20 -3.89 -1.75
N ALA A 185 12.05 -3.93 -2.42
CA ALA A 185 10.98 -4.91 -2.26
C ALA A 185 10.07 -4.91 -3.49
N ILE A 186 9.25 -5.95 -3.65
CA ILE A 186 8.27 -6.06 -4.74
C ILE A 186 6.91 -6.50 -4.17
N VAL A 187 5.83 -5.81 -4.55
CA VAL A 187 4.46 -6.27 -4.33
C VAL A 187 4.11 -7.30 -5.42
N LEU A 188 3.51 -8.43 -5.04
CA LEU A 188 2.95 -9.44 -5.93
C LEU A 188 1.45 -9.49 -5.73
N GLU A 189 0.67 -9.06 -6.73
CA GLU A 189 -0.79 -8.98 -6.62
C GLU A 189 -1.51 -9.97 -7.53
N LYS A 190 -2.45 -10.72 -6.93
CA LYS A 190 -3.40 -11.61 -7.64
C LYS A 190 -2.72 -12.50 -8.68
N ILE A 191 -1.75 -13.29 -8.26
CA ILE A 191 -1.06 -14.31 -9.05
C ILE A 191 -1.20 -15.69 -8.36
N PRO A 192 -0.96 -16.80 -9.07
CA PRO A 192 -0.93 -18.13 -8.46
C PRO A 192 0.05 -18.22 -7.29
N ALA A 193 -0.36 -18.85 -6.18
CA ALA A 193 0.46 -18.96 -4.97
C ALA A 193 1.80 -19.66 -5.21
N GLU A 194 1.82 -20.73 -6.02
CA GLU A 194 3.06 -21.45 -6.37
C GLU A 194 4.05 -20.54 -7.13
N LEU A 195 3.55 -19.74 -8.08
CA LEU A 195 4.39 -18.78 -8.79
C LEU A 195 4.95 -17.70 -7.85
N ALA A 196 4.10 -17.19 -6.93
CA ALA A 196 4.53 -16.21 -5.95
C ALA A 196 5.62 -16.76 -5.01
N LYS A 197 5.49 -18.04 -4.59
CA LYS A 197 6.51 -18.75 -3.82
C LYS A 197 7.83 -18.83 -4.58
N GLU A 198 7.78 -19.34 -5.80
CA GLU A 198 8.94 -19.49 -6.69
C GLU A 198 9.68 -18.15 -6.87
N VAL A 199 8.94 -17.08 -7.17
CA VAL A 199 9.50 -15.73 -7.32
C VAL A 199 10.10 -15.24 -6.00
N SER A 200 9.42 -15.45 -4.87
CA SER A 200 9.92 -15.01 -3.55
C SER A 200 11.22 -15.71 -3.16
N GLU A 201 11.35 -17.00 -3.48
CA GLU A 201 12.55 -17.78 -3.23
C GLU A 201 13.71 -17.41 -4.17
N SER A 202 13.43 -16.97 -5.40
CA SER A 202 14.43 -16.56 -6.38
C SER A 202 15.05 -15.19 -6.11
N LEU A 203 14.40 -14.34 -5.31
CA LEU A 203 14.82 -12.98 -5.04
C LEU A 203 15.55 -12.87 -3.70
N THR A 204 16.52 -11.96 -3.63
CA THR A 204 17.17 -11.57 -2.37
C THR A 204 16.42 -10.44 -1.66
N ILE A 205 15.61 -9.66 -2.38
CA ILE A 205 14.75 -8.61 -1.83
C ILE A 205 13.39 -9.16 -1.39
N PRO A 206 12.72 -8.54 -0.39
CA PRO A 206 11.41 -9.01 0.09
C PRO A 206 10.30 -8.92 -0.95
N THR A 207 9.38 -9.88 -0.91
CA THR A 207 8.11 -9.86 -1.63
C THR A 207 6.94 -9.63 -0.67
N ILE A 208 5.99 -8.78 -1.06
CA ILE A 208 4.78 -8.48 -0.30
C ILE A 208 3.56 -8.93 -1.11
N GLY A 209 2.84 -9.93 -0.60
CA GLY A 209 1.70 -10.52 -1.32
C GLY A 209 0.38 -9.79 -1.04
N ILE A 210 -0.47 -9.73 -2.05
CA ILE A 210 -1.91 -9.48 -1.93
C ILE A 210 -2.66 -10.37 -2.92
N GLY A 211 -3.35 -11.40 -2.40
CA GLY A 211 -3.94 -12.41 -3.27
C GLY A 211 -2.92 -13.26 -4.03
N ALA A 212 -1.72 -13.46 -3.45
CA ALA A 212 -0.59 -14.19 -4.02
C ALA A 212 -0.15 -15.38 -3.13
N GLY A 213 -1.02 -15.85 -2.24
CA GLY A 213 -0.69 -16.94 -1.31
C GLY A 213 0.08 -16.50 -0.07
N GLY A 214 0.49 -17.46 0.77
CA GLY A 214 1.12 -17.21 2.08
C GLY A 214 2.65 -17.24 2.08
N ASP A 215 3.28 -17.61 0.96
CA ASP A 215 4.73 -17.85 0.89
C ASP A 215 5.55 -16.58 0.58
N CYS A 216 4.92 -15.46 0.25
CA CYS A 216 5.60 -14.15 0.20
C CYS A 216 6.19 -13.79 1.56
N ASP A 217 7.22 -12.93 1.58
CA ASP A 217 7.88 -12.48 2.81
C ASP A 217 6.98 -11.58 3.67
N GLY A 218 5.98 -10.94 3.08
CA GLY A 218 4.98 -10.14 3.79
C GLY A 218 3.63 -10.15 3.10
N GLN A 219 2.66 -9.43 3.69
CA GLN A 219 1.30 -9.29 3.15
C GLN A 219 0.83 -7.85 3.28
N VAL A 220 0.04 -7.38 2.30
CA VAL A 220 -0.64 -6.09 2.34
C VAL A 220 -2.14 -6.25 2.13
N LEU A 221 -2.93 -5.42 2.80
CA LEU A 221 -4.36 -5.27 2.55
C LEU A 221 -4.74 -3.77 2.48
N VAL A 222 -5.78 -3.47 1.74
CA VAL A 222 -6.43 -2.16 1.78
C VAL A 222 -7.20 -2.05 3.10
N MET A 223 -6.96 -0.99 3.88
CA MET A 223 -7.56 -0.84 5.22
C MET A 223 -9.09 -0.89 5.22
N HIS A 224 -9.72 -0.25 4.23
CA HIS A 224 -11.18 -0.21 4.12
C HIS A 224 -11.79 -1.60 3.93
N ASP A 225 -11.10 -2.45 3.19
CA ASP A 225 -11.53 -3.83 2.95
C ASP A 225 -11.29 -4.69 4.21
N MET A 226 -10.10 -4.58 4.81
CA MET A 226 -9.72 -5.35 6.00
C MET A 226 -10.58 -5.01 7.22
N LEU A 227 -10.91 -3.74 7.39
CA LEU A 227 -11.75 -3.26 8.51
C LEU A 227 -13.26 -3.39 8.23
N GLY A 228 -13.65 -3.83 7.03
CA GLY A 228 -15.05 -4.05 6.68
C GLY A 228 -15.86 -2.76 6.51
N ILE A 229 -15.25 -1.69 6.02
CA ILE A 229 -15.95 -0.47 5.60
C ILE A 229 -16.54 -0.70 4.21
N ASN A 230 -15.75 -1.30 3.28
CA ASN A 230 -16.22 -1.69 1.96
C ASN A 230 -16.86 -3.08 2.02
N THR A 231 -18.20 -3.12 2.00
CA THR A 231 -18.96 -4.38 2.14
C THR A 231 -19.18 -5.13 0.84
N GLU A 232 -19.06 -4.46 -0.31
CA GLU A 232 -19.31 -5.06 -1.63
C GLU A 232 -18.12 -5.84 -2.16
N PHE A 233 -16.91 -5.42 -1.84
CA PHE A 233 -15.69 -6.08 -2.27
C PHE A 233 -15.38 -7.32 -1.41
N LYS A 234 -15.55 -8.53 -1.97
CA LYS A 234 -15.40 -9.82 -1.27
C LYS A 234 -14.53 -10.81 -2.05
N PRO A 235 -13.28 -10.46 -2.41
CA PRO A 235 -12.41 -11.40 -3.10
C PRO A 235 -11.99 -12.53 -2.14
N ARG A 236 -11.65 -13.71 -2.72
CA ARG A 236 -11.26 -14.90 -1.95
C ARG A 236 -10.08 -14.65 -0.99
N PHE A 237 -9.15 -13.76 -1.35
CA PHE A 237 -7.95 -13.50 -0.56
C PHE A 237 -8.18 -12.55 0.63
N LEU A 238 -9.31 -11.83 0.68
CA LEU A 238 -9.61 -10.87 1.71
C LEU A 238 -10.10 -11.55 2.98
N ARG A 239 -9.38 -11.35 4.08
CA ARG A 239 -9.89 -11.61 5.42
C ARG A 239 -10.31 -10.29 6.06
N ARG A 240 -11.56 -10.21 6.48
CA ARG A 240 -12.03 -9.10 7.30
C ARG A 240 -11.71 -9.37 8.77
N TYR A 241 -11.15 -8.39 9.43
CA TYR A 241 -10.80 -8.43 10.85
C TYR A 241 -11.80 -7.66 11.71
N LEU A 242 -12.63 -6.82 11.07
CA LEU A 242 -13.65 -6.00 11.71
C LEU A 242 -14.82 -5.76 10.73
N ASN A 243 -15.98 -5.34 11.23
CA ASN A 243 -17.17 -4.96 10.47
C ASN A 243 -17.53 -3.50 10.81
N LEU A 244 -16.69 -2.55 10.41
CA LEU A 244 -16.90 -1.13 10.72
C LEU A 244 -18.14 -0.54 10.06
N ASP A 245 -18.55 -1.00 8.89
CA ASP A 245 -19.77 -0.56 8.23
C ASP A 245 -20.99 -0.72 9.16
N GLU A 246 -21.16 -1.89 9.75
CA GLU A 246 -22.26 -2.17 10.68
C GLU A 246 -22.15 -1.32 11.96
N GLN A 247 -20.95 -1.27 12.57
CA GLN A 247 -20.73 -0.55 13.82
C GLN A 247 -20.95 0.96 13.66
N ILE A 248 -20.43 1.54 12.58
CA ILE A 248 -20.63 2.95 12.27
C ILE A 248 -22.11 3.23 11.99
N THR A 249 -22.78 2.38 11.21
CA THR A 249 -24.21 2.53 10.91
C THR A 249 -25.07 2.49 12.18
N VAL A 250 -24.79 1.57 13.10
CA VAL A 250 -25.50 1.49 14.40
C VAL A 250 -25.24 2.75 15.23
N ALA A 251 -23.99 3.18 15.36
CA ALA A 251 -23.64 4.38 16.11
C ALA A 251 -24.32 5.65 15.55
N ILE A 252 -24.34 5.81 14.23
CA ILE A 252 -25.00 6.97 13.59
C ILE A 252 -26.53 6.92 13.80
N LYS A 253 -27.15 5.74 13.70
CA LYS A 253 -28.60 5.60 13.98
C LYS A 253 -28.92 5.95 15.44
N GLN A 254 -28.09 5.55 16.40
CA GLN A 254 -28.27 5.93 17.80
C GLN A 254 -28.14 7.44 17.98
N TYR A 255 -27.08 8.05 17.46
CA TYR A 255 -26.90 9.52 17.50
C TYR A 255 -28.10 10.28 16.91
N ILE A 256 -28.61 9.83 15.75
CA ILE A 256 -29.81 10.44 15.14
C ILE A 256 -31.02 10.36 16.09
N LYS A 257 -31.20 9.20 16.76
CA LYS A 257 -32.30 9.01 17.72
C LYS A 257 -32.16 9.96 18.89
N ASP A 258 -30.98 10.06 19.49
CA ASP A 258 -30.72 10.86 20.68
C ASP A 258 -30.91 12.36 20.41
N VAL A 259 -30.41 12.86 19.26
CA VAL A 259 -30.66 14.25 18.82
C VAL A 259 -32.16 14.51 18.62
N LYS A 260 -32.88 13.60 17.96
CA LYS A 260 -34.33 13.80 17.68
C LYS A 260 -35.21 13.69 18.93
N SER A 261 -34.80 12.89 19.92
CA SER A 261 -35.48 12.78 21.21
C SER A 261 -35.08 13.84 22.21
N ARG A 262 -34.12 14.69 21.89
CA ARG A 262 -33.52 15.73 22.79
C ARG A 262 -32.80 15.09 23.99
N ASP A 263 -32.32 13.86 23.86
CA ASP A 263 -31.47 13.19 24.83
C ASP A 263 -30.02 13.65 24.71
N PHE A 264 -29.61 14.07 23.49
CA PHE A 264 -28.30 14.66 23.21
C PHE A 264 -28.47 16.07 22.59
N PRO A 265 -27.74 17.12 23.10
CA PRO A 265 -27.02 17.11 24.36
C PRO A 265 -27.99 17.20 25.55
N ASN A 266 -27.67 16.53 26.66
CA ASN A 266 -28.34 16.68 27.92
C ASN A 266 -27.66 17.74 28.83
N GLU A 267 -28.16 17.92 30.09
CA GLU A 267 -27.60 18.93 30.98
C GLU A 267 -26.11 18.74 31.31
N SER A 268 -25.62 17.48 31.35
CA SER A 268 -24.22 17.21 31.64
C SER A 268 -23.28 17.45 30.46
N GLU A 269 -23.83 17.60 29.26
CA GLU A 269 -23.13 17.83 27.99
C GLU A 269 -23.31 19.30 27.51
N SER A 270 -23.95 20.17 28.30
CA SER A 270 -24.21 21.58 27.99
C SER A 270 -23.32 22.51 28.83
N TYR A 271 -22.98 23.68 28.29
CA TYR A 271 -22.16 24.70 28.96
C TYR A 271 -23.01 25.89 29.41
#